data_4a03060ebc148c1db40be027e35effaf
#
_entry.id   4a03060ebc148c1db40be027e35effaf
#
_cell.length_a   1.000
_cell.length_b   1.000
_cell.length_c   1.000
_cell.angle_alpha   90.00
_cell.angle_beta   90.00
_cell.angle_gamma   90.00
#
_symmetry.space_group_name_H-M   'P 1'
#
loop_
_entity.id
_entity.type
_entity.pdbx_description
1 polymer ?
#
loop_
_entity_poly.entity_id
_entity_poly.type
_entity_poly.pdbx_seq_one_letter_code
_entity_poly.pdbx_strand_id
1 'polypeptide(L)'
;MWSFEHEPDRARLAERYLLSSDTPTECAAKLASGAADIGLVPVSALAFTPQLAVIPGCAIASRDRVRSIILVVRHPDGIDGVGRVALDTASRTSAVYTRILFARLWQVEPRFIEHAPDLDAMLQAADAALLIGDPALYALEDRQARERRTGERLLYLDLAHEWHTLTGTVWVSAFWAVRPEAIEQRVPPAQIIDDFQHSRDAGLQHIDTLSDEWSTRIAIPRETIRTYLSENIWYLLDEPCLAGLELFYRYGVECGALPRAPKIHFL
;
A
#
# COMPACT_ATOMS: atom_id res chain seq x y z
N MET A 1 -2.72 -12.72 -5.79
CA MET A 1 -2.68 -13.22 -7.22
C MET A 1 -2.62 -14.76 -7.31
N TRP A 2 -3.17 -15.47 -6.32
CA TRP A 2 -2.98 -16.92 -6.20
C TRP A 2 -3.26 -17.69 -7.49
N SER A 3 -4.49 -17.61 -8.01
CA SER A 3 -4.90 -18.36 -9.21
C SER A 3 -4.16 -17.99 -10.49
N PHE A 4 -3.53 -16.82 -10.54
CA PHE A 4 -2.71 -16.40 -11.68
C PHE A 4 -1.29 -17.01 -11.66
N GLU A 5 -0.84 -17.50 -10.51
CA GLU A 5 0.52 -18.00 -10.29
C GLU A 5 0.55 -19.50 -9.98
N HIS A 6 -0.60 -20.09 -9.56
CA HIS A 6 -0.69 -21.47 -9.10
C HIS A 6 -1.71 -22.27 -9.91
N GLU A 7 -1.40 -23.55 -10.13
CA GLU A 7 -2.34 -24.52 -10.72
C GLU A 7 -3.47 -24.86 -9.72
N PRO A 8 -4.65 -25.23 -10.20
CA PRO A 8 -4.99 -25.53 -11.60
C PRO A 8 -5.38 -24.30 -12.46
N ASP A 9 -5.57 -23.14 -11.91
CA ASP A 9 -6.13 -21.98 -12.63
C ASP A 9 -5.11 -21.25 -13.52
N ARG A 10 -3.82 -21.32 -13.19
CA ARG A 10 -2.76 -20.57 -13.88
C ARG A 10 -2.79 -20.76 -15.39
N ALA A 11 -2.85 -22.01 -15.86
CA ALA A 11 -2.87 -22.29 -17.30
C ALA A 11 -4.08 -21.66 -17.99
N ARG A 12 -5.27 -21.74 -17.41
CA ARG A 12 -6.52 -21.16 -17.92
C ARG A 12 -6.46 -19.61 -17.94
N LEU A 13 -5.92 -19.00 -16.90
CA LEU A 13 -5.81 -17.54 -16.81
C LEU A 13 -4.74 -16.98 -17.73
N ALA A 14 -3.66 -17.73 -17.98
CA ALA A 14 -2.61 -17.34 -18.93
C ALA A 14 -3.08 -17.24 -20.39
N GLU A 15 -4.21 -17.86 -20.75
CA GLU A 15 -4.85 -17.69 -22.07
C GLU A 15 -5.45 -16.27 -22.25
N ARG A 16 -5.77 -15.57 -21.13
CA ARG A 16 -6.42 -14.25 -21.13
C ARG A 16 -5.52 -13.14 -20.63
N TYR A 17 -4.59 -13.43 -19.74
CA TYR A 17 -3.79 -12.42 -19.04
C TYR A 17 -2.30 -12.68 -19.21
N LEU A 18 -1.58 -11.65 -19.61
CA LEU A 18 -0.13 -11.62 -19.58
C LEU A 18 0.30 -10.86 -18.30
N LEU A 19 1.03 -11.54 -17.42
CA LEU A 19 1.46 -10.96 -16.15
C LEU A 19 2.82 -10.26 -16.28
N SER A 20 2.94 -9.10 -15.64
CA SER A 20 4.22 -8.45 -15.34
C SER A 20 4.28 -8.03 -13.88
N SER A 21 5.47 -7.99 -13.31
CA SER A 21 5.71 -7.52 -11.94
C SER A 21 6.41 -6.18 -12.01
N ASP A 22 5.86 -5.19 -11.29
CA ASP A 22 6.32 -3.81 -11.30
C ASP A 22 6.24 -3.23 -9.88
N THR A 23 6.96 -2.15 -9.61
CA THR A 23 6.71 -1.36 -8.40
C THR A 23 5.34 -0.68 -8.49
N PRO A 24 4.71 -0.31 -7.36
CA PRO A 24 3.40 0.36 -7.38
C PRO A 24 3.37 1.63 -8.24
N THR A 25 4.44 2.40 -8.23
CA THR A 25 4.57 3.63 -9.04
C THR A 25 4.69 3.31 -10.53
N GLU A 26 5.47 2.30 -10.90
CA GLU A 26 5.60 1.85 -12.30
C GLU A 26 4.30 1.26 -12.82
N CYS A 27 3.59 0.46 -12.03
CA CYS A 27 2.30 -0.10 -12.39
C CYS A 27 1.29 1.03 -12.71
N ALA A 28 1.19 2.04 -11.86
CA ALA A 28 0.34 3.20 -12.10
C ALA A 28 0.74 3.96 -13.38
N ALA A 29 2.04 4.13 -13.64
CA ALA A 29 2.54 4.77 -14.86
C ALA A 29 2.22 3.96 -16.13
N LYS A 30 2.34 2.63 -16.09
CA LYS A 30 1.97 1.73 -17.20
C LYS A 30 0.47 1.80 -17.52
N LEU A 31 -0.40 1.82 -16.50
CA LEU A 31 -1.83 2.04 -16.71
C LEU A 31 -2.12 3.41 -17.35
N ALA A 32 -1.51 4.47 -16.82
CA ALA A 32 -1.71 5.83 -17.33
C ALA A 32 -1.26 5.99 -18.79
N SER A 33 -0.18 5.31 -19.19
CA SER A 33 0.37 5.36 -20.56
C SER A 33 -0.28 4.37 -21.52
N GLY A 34 -1.09 3.41 -21.02
CA GLY A 34 -1.66 2.33 -21.86
C GLY A 34 -0.71 1.17 -22.11
N ALA A 35 0.41 1.08 -21.41
CA ALA A 35 1.33 -0.06 -21.48
C ALA A 35 0.85 -1.27 -20.67
N ALA A 36 -0.12 -1.08 -19.78
CA ALA A 36 -0.86 -2.14 -19.11
C ALA A 36 -2.36 -1.86 -19.17
N ASP A 37 -3.17 -2.90 -19.17
CA ASP A 37 -4.64 -2.80 -19.23
C ASP A 37 -5.28 -2.90 -17.85
N ILE A 38 -4.71 -3.72 -16.96
CA ILE A 38 -5.14 -3.96 -15.58
C ILE A 38 -3.92 -3.89 -14.67
N GLY A 39 -4.06 -3.30 -13.48
CA GLY A 39 -2.95 -3.23 -12.53
C GLY A 39 -3.39 -3.01 -11.10
N LEU A 40 -2.59 -3.52 -10.15
CA LEU A 40 -2.71 -3.17 -8.74
C LEU A 40 -2.03 -1.81 -8.54
N VAL A 41 -2.83 -0.78 -8.34
CA VAL A 41 -2.31 0.60 -8.25
C VAL A 41 -2.51 1.20 -6.86
N PRO A 42 -1.60 2.09 -6.42
CA PRO A 42 -1.82 2.90 -5.23
C PRO A 42 -3.11 3.70 -5.37
N VAL A 43 -3.91 3.79 -4.30
CA VAL A 43 -5.21 4.48 -4.39
C VAL A 43 -5.09 5.95 -4.81
N SER A 44 -3.97 6.60 -4.51
CA SER A 44 -3.70 7.97 -4.96
C SER A 44 -3.65 8.12 -6.50
N ALA A 45 -3.39 7.04 -7.25
CA ALA A 45 -3.29 7.07 -8.72
C ALA A 45 -4.61 7.55 -9.37
N LEU A 46 -5.76 7.23 -8.77
CA LEU A 46 -7.07 7.62 -9.31
C LEU A 46 -7.27 9.15 -9.32
N ALA A 47 -6.63 9.88 -8.42
CA ALA A 47 -6.66 11.34 -8.43
C ALA A 47 -5.96 11.97 -9.64
N PHE A 48 -5.03 11.22 -10.28
CA PHE A 48 -4.28 11.64 -11.47
C PHE A 48 -4.83 11.01 -12.75
N THR A 49 -5.45 9.83 -12.65
CA THR A 49 -5.96 9.04 -13.80
C THR A 49 -7.43 8.65 -13.54
N PRO A 50 -8.36 9.63 -13.55
CA PRO A 50 -9.75 9.43 -13.12
C PRO A 50 -10.59 8.57 -14.07
N GLN A 51 -10.10 8.26 -15.27
CA GLN A 51 -10.76 7.40 -16.25
C GLN A 51 -10.63 5.90 -15.95
N LEU A 52 -9.81 5.52 -14.99
CA LEU A 52 -9.68 4.12 -14.58
C LEU A 52 -10.95 3.66 -13.86
N ALA A 53 -11.38 2.44 -14.16
CA ALA A 53 -12.38 1.73 -13.37
C ALA A 53 -11.71 0.83 -12.32
N VAL A 54 -12.37 0.58 -11.21
CA VAL A 54 -11.87 -0.24 -10.10
C VAL A 54 -12.55 -1.61 -10.14
N ILE A 55 -11.79 -2.68 -10.02
CA ILE A 55 -12.35 -4.03 -9.87
C ILE A 55 -12.98 -4.13 -8.47
N PRO A 56 -14.31 -4.38 -8.37
CA PRO A 56 -14.99 -4.43 -7.09
C PRO A 56 -14.51 -5.59 -6.22
N GLY A 57 -14.51 -5.37 -4.91
CA GLY A 57 -14.23 -6.41 -3.92
C GLY A 57 -12.75 -6.77 -3.75
N CYS A 58 -11.81 -6.14 -4.44
CA CYS A 58 -10.38 -6.49 -4.37
C CYS A 58 -9.53 -5.26 -3.99
N ALA A 59 -8.86 -5.32 -2.84
CA ALA A 59 -7.99 -4.26 -2.33
C ALA A 59 -6.79 -4.80 -1.55
N ILE A 60 -5.86 -3.92 -1.26
CA ILE A 60 -4.87 -4.04 -0.19
C ILE A 60 -5.21 -2.96 0.82
N ALA A 61 -5.77 -3.36 1.94
CA ALA A 61 -6.23 -2.48 2.99
C ALA A 61 -5.77 -2.98 4.38
N SER A 62 -6.04 -2.23 5.43
CA SER A 62 -5.83 -2.65 6.81
C SER A 62 -6.88 -2.02 7.72
N ARG A 63 -7.41 -2.82 8.63
CA ARG A 63 -8.43 -2.37 9.60
C ARG A 63 -7.82 -1.75 10.86
N ASP A 64 -6.55 -2.03 11.12
CA ASP A 64 -5.79 -1.46 12.23
C ASP A 64 -4.32 -1.27 11.80
N ARG A 65 -3.46 -2.25 12.01
CA ARG A 65 -2.02 -2.17 11.73
C ARG A 65 -1.68 -2.87 10.43
N VAL A 66 -0.96 -2.17 9.55
CA VAL A 66 -0.50 -2.75 8.27
C VAL A 66 0.91 -3.33 8.36
N ARG A 67 1.74 -2.89 9.30
CA ARG A 67 3.16 -3.22 9.52
C ARG A 67 4.11 -2.86 8.37
N SER A 68 3.66 -2.97 7.14
CA SER A 68 4.48 -2.68 5.95
C SER A 68 4.47 -1.21 5.53
N ILE A 69 3.94 -0.30 6.35
CA ILE A 69 3.97 1.14 6.11
C ILE A 69 4.18 1.83 7.45
N ILE A 70 5.41 2.28 7.70
CA ILE A 70 5.81 2.83 8.99
C ILE A 70 6.51 4.17 8.83
N LEU A 71 6.27 5.07 9.77
CA LEU A 71 7.09 6.25 9.98
C LEU A 71 8.03 5.99 11.17
N VAL A 72 9.32 6.01 10.89
CA VAL A 72 10.37 5.88 11.92
C VAL A 72 10.87 7.26 12.28
N VAL A 73 10.75 7.64 13.57
CA VAL A 73 11.11 8.98 14.04
C VAL A 73 12.34 8.92 14.94
N ARG A 74 13.33 9.79 14.64
CA ARG A 74 14.58 9.97 15.38
C ARG A 74 14.65 11.39 15.94
N HIS A 75 13.75 11.75 16.84
CA HIS A 75 13.79 13.04 17.51
C HIS A 75 13.51 12.86 19.02
N PRO A 76 14.26 13.55 19.92
CA PRO A 76 14.07 13.40 21.35
C PRO A 76 12.67 13.80 21.83
N ASP A 77 12.03 14.77 21.16
CA ASP A 77 10.66 15.20 21.45
C ASP A 77 9.60 14.40 20.67
N GLY A 78 10.01 13.26 20.05
CA GLY A 78 9.10 12.42 19.26
C GLY A 78 8.59 13.14 18.01
N ILE A 79 7.32 12.96 17.68
CA ILE A 79 6.70 13.49 16.46
C ILE A 79 6.61 15.03 16.46
N ASP A 80 6.46 15.64 17.65
CA ASP A 80 6.29 17.09 17.80
C ASP A 80 7.57 17.88 17.40
N GLY A 81 8.74 17.21 17.49
CA GLY A 81 10.02 17.82 17.12
C GLY A 81 10.41 17.63 15.66
N VAL A 82 9.60 16.93 14.83
CA VAL A 82 9.95 16.59 13.46
C VAL A 82 9.89 17.82 12.55
N GLY A 83 11.05 18.32 12.11
CA GLY A 83 11.17 19.41 11.13
C GLY A 83 11.36 18.94 9.69
N ARG A 84 11.80 17.68 9.49
CA ARG A 84 12.02 17.10 8.15
C ARG A 84 11.65 15.62 8.11
N VAL A 85 10.96 15.22 7.05
CA VAL A 85 10.55 13.83 6.80
C VAL A 85 11.09 13.37 5.45
N ALA A 86 11.82 12.25 5.44
CA ALA A 86 12.21 11.54 4.22
C ALA A 86 11.07 10.58 3.81
N LEU A 87 10.58 10.74 2.59
CA LEU A 87 9.50 9.94 2.01
C LEU A 87 10.09 8.92 1.03
N ASP A 88 9.72 7.64 1.19
CA ASP A 88 10.06 6.59 0.23
C ASP A 88 9.48 6.89 -1.16
N THR A 89 10.34 6.93 -2.17
CA THR A 89 9.96 7.22 -3.57
C THR A 89 9.07 6.16 -4.20
N ALA A 90 8.99 4.96 -3.63
CA ALA A 90 8.18 3.87 -4.15
C ALA A 90 6.68 4.04 -3.86
N SER A 91 6.26 4.96 -2.96
CA SER A 91 4.85 5.09 -2.58
C SER A 91 4.30 6.51 -2.55
N ARG A 92 3.54 6.85 -3.56
CA ARG A 92 2.77 8.10 -3.58
C ARG A 92 1.62 8.11 -2.56
N THR A 93 0.89 7.00 -2.42
CA THR A 93 -0.24 6.90 -1.48
C THR A 93 0.20 7.10 -0.04
N SER A 94 1.25 6.41 0.40
CA SER A 94 1.76 6.54 1.78
C SER A 94 2.30 7.94 2.05
N ALA A 95 2.91 8.60 1.06
CA ALA A 95 3.32 10.00 1.15
C ALA A 95 2.12 10.94 1.36
N VAL A 96 0.99 10.71 0.67
CA VAL A 96 -0.25 11.49 0.88
C VAL A 96 -0.80 11.27 2.28
N TYR A 97 -0.93 10.02 2.73
CA TYR A 97 -1.37 9.72 4.09
C TYR A 97 -0.48 10.36 5.15
N THR A 98 0.85 10.30 4.96
CA THR A 98 1.81 10.93 5.87
C THR A 98 1.55 12.44 5.99
N ARG A 99 1.35 13.12 4.87
CA ARG A 99 1.03 14.57 4.87
C ARG A 99 -0.30 14.86 5.57
N ILE A 100 -1.33 14.03 5.36
CA ILE A 100 -2.62 14.15 6.06
C ILE A 100 -2.44 13.98 7.57
N LEU A 101 -1.70 12.96 8.02
CA LEU A 101 -1.47 12.68 9.43
C LEU A 101 -0.68 13.83 10.10
N PHE A 102 0.35 14.35 9.46
CA PHE A 102 1.07 15.52 9.96
C PHE A 102 0.15 16.75 10.09
N ALA A 103 -0.67 17.01 9.08
CA ALA A 103 -1.55 18.18 9.08
C ALA A 103 -2.72 18.08 10.07
N ARG A 104 -3.27 16.87 10.30
CA ARG A 104 -4.55 16.71 11.02
C ARG A 104 -4.45 16.01 12.37
N LEU A 105 -3.59 15.00 12.51
CA LEU A 105 -3.42 14.25 13.75
C LEU A 105 -2.36 14.91 14.63
N TRP A 106 -1.17 15.07 14.07
CA TRP A 106 -0.02 15.57 14.84
C TRP A 106 0.09 17.10 14.83
N GLN A 107 -0.52 17.78 13.87
CA GLN A 107 -0.51 19.25 13.74
C GLN A 107 0.90 19.84 13.70
N VAL A 108 1.81 19.16 13.00
CA VAL A 108 3.20 19.56 12.76
C VAL A 108 3.39 19.79 11.26
N GLU A 109 4.16 20.81 10.90
CA GLU A 109 4.43 21.19 9.50
C GLU A 109 5.89 20.94 9.12
N PRO A 110 6.29 19.67 8.85
CA PRO A 110 7.66 19.37 8.46
C PRO A 110 7.88 19.65 6.97
N ARG A 111 9.15 19.81 6.62
CA ARG A 111 9.59 19.76 5.23
C ARG A 111 9.69 18.30 4.77
N PHE A 112 9.04 17.94 3.67
CA PHE A 112 9.11 16.62 3.06
C PHE A 112 10.18 16.60 1.96
N ILE A 113 11.02 15.55 1.96
CA ILE A 113 12.00 15.25 0.92
C ILE A 113 11.82 13.83 0.41
N GLU A 114 12.06 13.59 -0.87
CA GLU A 114 12.06 12.25 -1.45
C GLU A 114 13.40 11.56 -1.19
N HIS A 115 13.39 10.26 -0.89
CA HIS A 115 14.58 9.47 -0.63
C HIS A 115 14.39 8.01 -1.05
N ALA A 116 15.47 7.35 -1.47
CA ALA A 116 15.47 5.90 -1.63
C ALA A 116 15.28 5.20 -0.27
N PRO A 117 14.64 4.00 -0.22
CA PRO A 117 14.29 3.32 1.03
C PRO A 117 15.51 2.69 1.74
N ASP A 118 16.33 3.51 2.35
CA ASP A 118 17.43 3.13 3.25
C ASP A 118 17.25 3.88 4.56
N LEU A 119 16.88 3.18 5.64
CA LEU A 119 16.54 3.80 6.92
C LEU A 119 17.68 4.65 7.50
N ASP A 120 18.93 4.18 7.42
CA ASP A 120 20.06 4.88 7.98
C ASP A 120 20.38 6.16 7.20
N ALA A 121 20.37 6.08 5.88
CA ALA A 121 20.56 7.24 5.01
C ALA A 121 19.42 8.26 5.13
N MET A 122 18.16 7.76 5.20
CA MET A 122 16.99 8.63 5.40
C MET A 122 17.05 9.38 6.74
N LEU A 123 17.41 8.70 7.82
CA LEU A 123 17.55 9.32 9.14
C LEU A 123 18.79 10.21 9.27
N GLN A 124 19.80 10.09 8.41
CA GLN A 124 20.89 11.07 8.30
C GLN A 124 20.41 12.37 7.63
N ALA A 125 19.45 12.26 6.71
CA ALA A 125 18.94 13.41 5.94
C ALA A 125 17.72 14.09 6.58
N ALA A 126 17.01 13.41 7.50
CA ALA A 126 15.75 13.85 8.07
C ALA A 126 15.55 13.36 9.51
N ASP A 127 14.59 13.94 10.22
CA ASP A 127 14.21 13.57 11.59
C ASP A 127 13.29 12.35 11.62
N ALA A 128 12.61 12.09 10.51
CA ALA A 128 11.75 10.93 10.35
C ALA A 128 11.86 10.35 8.93
N ALA A 129 11.64 9.04 8.83
CA ALA A 129 11.72 8.26 7.60
C ALA A 129 10.44 7.44 7.39
N LEU A 130 9.75 7.67 6.27
CA LEU A 130 8.65 6.82 5.81
C LEU A 130 9.22 5.64 5.03
N LEU A 131 8.97 4.43 5.47
CA LEU A 131 9.30 3.19 4.78
C LEU A 131 8.03 2.42 4.40
N ILE A 132 8.07 1.74 3.24
CA ILE A 132 6.99 0.87 2.79
C ILE A 132 7.50 -0.52 2.40
N GLY A 133 6.57 -1.51 2.36
CA GLY A 133 6.85 -2.87 1.90
C GLY A 133 7.91 -3.59 2.74
N ASP A 134 8.77 -4.35 2.07
CA ASP A 134 9.80 -5.16 2.72
C ASP A 134 10.77 -4.32 3.57
N PRO A 135 11.26 -3.14 3.14
CA PRO A 135 12.06 -2.26 3.99
C PRO A 135 11.40 -1.90 5.33
N ALA A 136 10.09 -1.70 5.35
CA ALA A 136 9.35 -1.44 6.59
C ALA A 136 9.30 -2.67 7.50
N LEU A 137 9.03 -3.85 6.92
CA LEU A 137 9.04 -5.12 7.66
C LEU A 137 10.42 -5.43 8.24
N TYR A 138 11.49 -5.27 7.45
CA TYR A 138 12.87 -5.45 7.93
C TYR A 138 13.22 -4.49 9.06
N ALA A 139 12.83 -3.22 8.96
CA ALA A 139 13.09 -2.24 10.00
C ALA A 139 12.36 -2.58 11.32
N LEU A 140 11.16 -3.16 11.25
CA LEU A 140 10.42 -3.64 12.42
C LEU A 140 11.06 -4.88 13.04
N GLU A 141 11.48 -5.85 12.23
CA GLU A 141 12.14 -7.07 12.72
C GLU A 141 13.51 -6.76 13.34
N ASP A 142 14.32 -5.87 12.74
CA ASP A 142 15.65 -5.47 13.25
C ASP A 142 15.57 -4.45 14.40
N ARG A 143 14.40 -3.91 14.76
CA ARG A 143 14.24 -2.80 15.72
C ARG A 143 15.04 -2.99 17.01
N GLN A 144 14.90 -4.15 17.65
CA GLN A 144 15.58 -4.43 18.91
C GLN A 144 17.09 -4.64 18.74
N ALA A 145 17.50 -5.31 17.65
CA ALA A 145 18.92 -5.51 17.33
C ALA A 145 19.58 -4.17 17.02
N ARG A 146 18.89 -3.29 16.27
CA ARG A 146 19.36 -1.94 15.98
C ARG A 146 19.53 -1.12 17.28
N GLU A 147 18.54 -1.09 18.18
CA GLU A 147 18.65 -0.37 19.44
C GLU A 147 19.85 -0.85 20.27
N ARG A 148 20.07 -2.17 20.35
CA ARG A 148 21.27 -2.72 21.03
C ARG A 148 22.59 -2.33 20.35
N ARG A 149 22.62 -2.24 19.03
CA ARG A 149 23.83 -1.92 18.25
C ARG A 149 24.17 -0.45 18.26
N THR A 150 23.17 0.43 18.17
CA THR A 150 23.37 1.88 18.02
C THR A 150 23.19 2.66 19.31
N GLY A 151 22.46 2.10 20.30
CA GLY A 151 22.00 2.83 21.50
C GLY A 151 20.86 3.83 21.20
N GLU A 152 20.43 3.95 19.93
CA GLU A 152 19.36 4.87 19.52
C GLU A 152 17.99 4.26 19.77
N ARG A 153 17.14 4.99 20.50
CA ARG A 153 15.71 4.67 20.62
C ARG A 153 14.92 5.42 19.56
N LEU A 154 14.40 4.66 18.60
CA LEU A 154 13.54 5.20 17.55
C LEU A 154 12.07 4.93 17.86
N LEU A 155 11.20 5.88 17.51
CA LEU A 155 9.76 5.67 17.55
C LEU A 155 9.30 5.09 16.20
N TYR A 156 8.54 4.00 16.23
CA TYR A 156 8.00 3.33 15.04
C TYR A 156 6.48 3.48 15.05
N LEU A 157 5.95 4.29 14.15
CA LEU A 157 4.51 4.55 13.99
C LEU A 157 3.99 3.78 12.78
N ASP A 158 3.01 2.91 13.00
CA ASP A 158 2.28 2.23 11.93
C ASP A 158 1.22 3.19 11.36
N LEU A 159 1.37 3.59 10.10
CA LEU A 159 0.53 4.66 9.55
C LEU A 159 -0.95 4.24 9.38
N ALA A 160 -1.24 2.96 9.23
CA ALA A 160 -2.64 2.52 9.19
C ALA A 160 -3.29 2.63 10.58
N HIS A 161 -2.55 2.35 11.65
CA HIS A 161 -3.00 2.56 13.01
C HIS A 161 -3.21 4.06 13.32
N GLU A 162 -2.29 4.91 12.92
CA GLU A 162 -2.42 6.36 13.09
C GLU A 162 -3.62 6.92 12.30
N TRP A 163 -3.85 6.41 11.09
CA TRP A 163 -5.03 6.74 10.30
C TRP A 163 -6.33 6.32 11.00
N HIS A 164 -6.37 5.09 11.53
CA HIS A 164 -7.52 4.61 12.29
C HIS A 164 -7.76 5.45 13.54
N THR A 165 -6.70 5.84 14.24
CA THR A 165 -6.77 6.74 15.42
C THR A 165 -7.37 8.10 15.05
N LEU A 166 -6.97 8.68 13.90
CA LEU A 166 -7.50 9.97 13.42
C LEU A 166 -8.96 9.89 12.98
N THR A 167 -9.36 8.82 12.28
CA THR A 167 -10.60 8.80 11.49
C THR A 167 -11.62 7.76 11.94
N GLY A 168 -11.20 6.73 12.68
CA GLY A 168 -12.02 5.55 12.96
C GLY A 168 -12.29 4.66 11.74
N THR A 169 -11.64 4.94 10.59
CA THR A 169 -11.92 4.23 9.32
C THR A 169 -10.77 3.32 8.89
N VAL A 170 -11.03 2.50 7.87
CA VAL A 170 -10.07 1.56 7.28
C VAL A 170 -9.03 2.31 6.45
N TRP A 171 -7.77 1.91 6.57
CA TRP A 171 -6.70 2.29 5.67
C TRP A 171 -6.78 1.51 4.37
N VAL A 172 -6.68 2.17 3.21
CA VAL A 172 -6.61 1.49 1.90
C VAL A 172 -5.35 1.93 1.17
N SER A 173 -4.46 0.98 0.87
CA SER A 173 -3.19 1.24 0.17
C SER A 173 -3.34 1.19 -1.34
N ALA A 174 -4.00 0.14 -1.85
CA ALA A 174 -4.10 -0.17 -3.27
C ALA A 174 -5.41 -0.90 -3.60
N PHE A 175 -5.80 -0.83 -4.86
CA PHE A 175 -6.86 -1.63 -5.46
C PHE A 175 -6.52 -2.00 -6.90
N TRP A 176 -7.20 -3.00 -7.44
CA TRP A 176 -7.08 -3.35 -8.84
C TRP A 176 -7.84 -2.35 -9.69
N ALA A 177 -7.16 -1.75 -10.65
CA ALA A 177 -7.73 -0.81 -11.60
C ALA A 177 -7.58 -1.29 -13.03
N VAL A 178 -8.50 -0.87 -13.88
CA VAL A 178 -8.65 -1.29 -15.27
C VAL A 178 -8.81 -0.06 -16.15
N ARG A 179 -8.27 -0.10 -17.35
CA ARG A 179 -8.58 0.80 -18.44
C ARG A 179 -9.80 0.26 -19.20
N PRO A 180 -11.01 0.83 -19.05
CA PRO A 180 -12.22 0.26 -19.65
C PRO A 180 -12.11 0.08 -21.17
N GLU A 181 -11.53 1.04 -21.87
CA GLU A 181 -11.33 1.02 -23.30
C GLU A 181 -10.41 -0.12 -23.79
N ALA A 182 -9.52 -0.61 -22.95
CA ALA A 182 -8.59 -1.68 -23.30
C ALA A 182 -9.23 -3.07 -23.29
N ILE A 183 -10.33 -3.23 -22.54
CA ILE A 183 -10.98 -4.53 -22.33
C ILE A 183 -12.31 -4.67 -23.09
N GLU A 184 -12.88 -3.56 -23.61
CA GLU A 184 -14.26 -3.45 -24.10
C GLU A 184 -14.69 -4.57 -25.09
N GLN A 185 -13.75 -5.11 -25.87
CA GLN A 185 -14.05 -6.17 -26.85
C GLN A 185 -13.23 -7.47 -26.63
N ARG A 186 -12.51 -7.57 -25.53
CA ARG A 186 -11.59 -8.68 -25.27
C ARG A 186 -12.11 -9.66 -24.21
N VAL A 187 -12.47 -9.15 -23.06
CA VAL A 187 -12.93 -9.96 -21.91
C VAL A 187 -14.13 -9.28 -21.29
N PRO A 188 -15.25 -9.98 -21.06
CA PRO A 188 -16.40 -9.40 -20.39
C PRO A 188 -16.04 -8.89 -18.98
N PRO A 189 -16.51 -7.70 -18.56
CA PRO A 189 -16.25 -7.17 -17.22
C PRO A 189 -16.58 -8.15 -16.10
N ALA A 190 -17.70 -8.85 -16.19
CA ALA A 190 -18.09 -9.86 -15.18
C ALA A 190 -17.05 -10.98 -15.03
N GLN A 191 -16.42 -11.40 -16.13
CA GLN A 191 -15.38 -12.44 -16.10
C GLN A 191 -14.10 -11.93 -15.42
N ILE A 192 -13.72 -10.66 -15.67
CA ILE A 192 -12.56 -10.05 -15.00
C ILE A 192 -12.83 -9.98 -13.49
N ILE A 193 -13.99 -9.50 -13.11
CA ILE A 193 -14.40 -9.41 -11.69
C ILE A 193 -14.32 -10.79 -11.02
N ASP A 194 -14.88 -11.81 -11.66
CA ASP A 194 -14.89 -13.19 -11.15
C ASP A 194 -13.47 -13.76 -11.01
N ASP A 195 -12.63 -13.62 -12.04
CA ASP A 195 -11.24 -14.10 -12.03
C ASP A 195 -10.42 -13.49 -10.89
N PHE A 196 -10.57 -12.18 -10.64
CA PHE A 196 -9.83 -11.50 -9.57
C PHE A 196 -10.37 -11.82 -8.18
N GLN A 197 -11.69 -11.86 -8.00
CA GLN A 197 -12.30 -12.22 -6.72
C GLN A 197 -12.02 -13.68 -6.37
N HIS A 198 -12.14 -14.61 -7.33
CA HIS A 198 -11.77 -16.00 -7.14
C HIS A 198 -10.30 -16.15 -6.73
N SER A 199 -9.39 -15.45 -7.40
CA SER A 199 -7.96 -15.50 -7.07
C SER A 199 -7.67 -14.93 -5.68
N ARG A 200 -8.37 -13.88 -5.24
CA ARG A 200 -8.30 -13.37 -3.86
C ARG A 200 -8.74 -14.44 -2.86
N ASP A 201 -9.91 -15.04 -3.07
CA ASP A 201 -10.50 -16.01 -2.13
C ASP A 201 -9.68 -17.29 -2.05
N ALA A 202 -9.16 -17.76 -3.20
CA ALA A 202 -8.23 -18.88 -3.24
C ALA A 202 -6.93 -18.57 -2.49
N GLY A 203 -6.38 -17.36 -2.65
CA GLY A 203 -5.18 -16.92 -1.91
C GLY A 203 -5.38 -16.93 -0.39
N LEU A 204 -6.54 -16.51 0.08
CA LEU A 204 -6.89 -16.55 1.51
C LEU A 204 -6.98 -17.97 2.08
N GLN A 205 -7.33 -18.94 1.26
CA GLN A 205 -7.35 -20.36 1.66
C GLN A 205 -5.94 -20.99 1.68
N HIS A 206 -4.94 -20.34 1.06
CA HIS A 206 -3.58 -20.85 0.91
C HIS A 206 -2.52 -19.97 1.61
N ILE A 207 -2.88 -19.26 2.67
CA ILE A 207 -1.97 -18.38 3.41
C ILE A 207 -0.74 -19.13 3.94
N ASP A 208 -0.92 -20.37 4.42
CA ASP A 208 0.20 -21.18 4.91
C ASP A 208 1.20 -21.49 3.79
N THR A 209 0.73 -21.88 2.61
CA THR A 209 1.58 -22.11 1.44
C THR A 209 2.31 -20.83 1.01
N LEU A 210 1.59 -19.71 0.93
CA LEU A 210 2.20 -18.40 0.63
C LEU A 210 3.26 -18.03 1.67
N SER A 211 3.01 -18.32 2.96
CA SER A 211 3.98 -18.04 4.02
C SER A 211 5.24 -18.89 3.89
N ASP A 212 5.12 -20.17 3.49
CA ASP A 212 6.23 -21.05 3.21
C ASP A 212 7.06 -20.53 2.01
N GLU A 213 6.39 -20.18 0.91
CA GLU A 213 7.04 -19.67 -0.30
C GLU A 213 7.80 -18.36 -0.04
N TRP A 214 7.14 -17.39 0.61
CA TRP A 214 7.74 -16.09 0.86
C TRP A 214 8.85 -16.12 1.89
N SER A 215 8.78 -17.00 2.90
CA SER A 215 9.87 -17.17 3.87
C SER A 215 11.19 -17.66 3.26
N THR A 216 11.15 -18.22 2.05
CA THR A 216 12.35 -18.58 1.29
C THR A 216 12.90 -17.43 0.42
N ARG A 217 12.08 -16.41 0.16
CA ARG A 217 12.40 -15.29 -0.75
C ARG A 217 12.86 -14.04 -0.01
N ILE A 218 12.32 -13.82 1.19
CA ILE A 218 12.62 -12.63 2.00
C ILE A 218 13.10 -13.06 3.39
N ALA A 219 14.00 -12.25 4.00
CA ALA A 219 14.57 -12.53 5.32
C ALA A 219 13.61 -12.12 6.46
N ILE A 220 12.36 -12.60 6.40
CA ILE A 220 11.32 -12.41 7.42
C ILE A 220 10.89 -13.78 7.92
N PRO A 221 10.73 -13.98 9.25
CA PRO A 221 10.25 -15.25 9.78
C PRO A 221 8.88 -15.65 9.21
N ARG A 222 8.72 -16.94 8.90
CA ARG A 222 7.47 -17.48 8.34
C ARG A 222 6.22 -17.05 9.13
N GLU A 223 6.29 -17.10 10.45
CA GLU A 223 5.15 -16.74 11.31
C GLU A 223 4.81 -15.25 11.22
N THR A 224 5.82 -14.40 11.08
CA THR A 224 5.60 -12.96 10.82
C THR A 224 4.91 -12.75 9.47
N ILE A 225 5.33 -13.48 8.43
CA ILE A 225 4.69 -13.43 7.10
C ILE A 225 3.24 -13.92 7.19
N ARG A 226 3.01 -15.04 7.88
CA ARG A 226 1.67 -15.59 8.08
C ARG A 226 0.75 -14.58 8.77
N THR A 227 1.17 -14.01 9.88
CA THR A 227 0.42 -12.96 10.62
C THR A 227 0.17 -11.74 9.72
N TYR A 228 1.19 -11.30 8.98
CA TYR A 228 1.05 -10.19 8.04
C TYR A 228 -0.04 -10.46 7.00
N LEU A 229 -0.01 -11.62 6.34
CA LEU A 229 -0.98 -11.98 5.30
C LEU A 229 -2.39 -12.25 5.85
N SER A 230 -2.52 -12.81 7.07
CA SER A 230 -3.82 -13.22 7.60
C SER A 230 -4.51 -12.18 8.48
N GLU A 231 -3.75 -11.32 9.16
CA GLU A 231 -4.29 -10.42 10.19
C GLU A 231 -4.07 -8.94 9.87
N ASN A 232 -2.95 -8.57 9.23
CA ASN A 232 -2.63 -7.18 8.96
C ASN A 232 -3.22 -6.68 7.64
N ILE A 233 -3.30 -7.55 6.61
CA ILE A 233 -3.87 -7.18 5.32
C ILE A 233 -5.33 -7.57 5.23
N TRP A 234 -6.15 -6.61 4.82
CA TRP A 234 -7.55 -6.78 4.46
C TRP A 234 -7.70 -6.71 2.95
N TYR A 235 -8.23 -7.78 2.33
CA TYR A 235 -8.22 -7.93 0.87
C TYR A 235 -9.55 -7.56 0.19
N LEU A 236 -10.58 -7.25 0.97
CA LEU A 236 -11.89 -6.85 0.45
C LEU A 236 -11.98 -5.34 0.31
N LEU A 237 -12.46 -4.87 -0.85
CA LEU A 237 -12.87 -3.49 -1.03
C LEU A 237 -14.36 -3.39 -0.66
N ASP A 238 -14.64 -3.25 0.62
CA ASP A 238 -15.96 -3.20 1.22
C ASP A 238 -16.40 -1.76 1.57
N GLU A 239 -17.61 -1.58 2.08
CA GLU A 239 -18.13 -0.26 2.45
C GLU A 239 -17.24 0.49 3.46
N PRO A 240 -16.69 -0.13 4.53
CA PRO A 240 -15.72 0.54 5.41
C PRO A 240 -14.47 1.04 4.67
N CYS A 241 -13.98 0.29 3.68
CA CYS A 241 -12.86 0.73 2.83
C CYS A 241 -13.26 1.95 1.98
N LEU A 242 -14.47 1.97 1.42
CA LEU A 242 -14.96 3.09 0.61
C LEU A 242 -15.11 4.35 1.46
N ALA A 243 -15.61 4.24 2.68
CA ALA A 243 -15.66 5.36 3.63
C ALA A 243 -14.26 5.90 3.97
N GLY A 244 -13.28 5.00 4.18
CA GLY A 244 -11.88 5.39 4.38
C GLY A 244 -11.28 6.11 3.17
N LEU A 245 -11.56 5.64 1.95
CA LEU A 245 -11.11 6.27 0.71
C LEU A 245 -11.73 7.65 0.50
N GLU A 246 -13.00 7.84 0.83
CA GLU A 246 -13.67 9.16 0.75
C GLU A 246 -12.94 10.18 1.63
N LEU A 247 -12.62 9.81 2.88
CA LEU A 247 -11.86 10.66 3.77
C LEU A 247 -10.43 10.91 3.25
N PHE A 248 -9.76 9.88 2.77
CA PHE A 248 -8.41 9.98 2.21
C PHE A 248 -8.36 10.99 1.05
N TYR A 249 -9.25 10.89 0.09
CA TYR A 249 -9.28 11.81 -1.05
C TYR A 249 -9.62 13.23 -0.62
N ARG A 250 -10.63 13.40 0.24
CA ARG A 250 -11.02 14.71 0.76
C ARG A 250 -9.86 15.37 1.52
N TYR A 251 -9.28 14.68 2.49
CA TYR A 251 -8.17 15.23 3.30
C TYR A 251 -6.90 15.44 2.47
N GLY A 252 -6.64 14.57 1.49
CA GLY A 252 -5.53 14.73 0.56
C GLY A 252 -5.64 16.00 -0.29
N VAL A 253 -6.84 16.37 -0.70
CA VAL A 253 -7.09 17.65 -1.40
C VAL A 253 -6.97 18.83 -0.44
N GLU A 254 -7.57 18.75 0.75
CA GLU A 254 -7.55 19.83 1.74
C GLU A 254 -6.14 20.19 2.23
N CYS A 255 -5.23 19.20 2.32
CA CYS A 255 -3.81 19.46 2.64
C CYS A 255 -2.91 19.69 1.40
N GLY A 256 -3.49 19.79 0.20
CA GLY A 256 -2.76 20.04 -1.05
C GLY A 256 -1.90 18.88 -1.55
N ALA A 257 -2.07 17.66 -0.99
CA ALA A 257 -1.32 16.47 -1.40
C ALA A 257 -1.92 15.77 -2.63
N LEU A 258 -3.18 16.02 -2.95
CA LEU A 258 -3.88 15.52 -4.13
C LEU A 258 -4.51 16.67 -4.93
N PRO A 259 -4.54 16.57 -6.28
CA PRO A 259 -5.10 17.61 -7.14
C PRO A 259 -6.63 17.63 -7.12
N ARG A 260 -7.27 16.49 -6.79
CA ARG A 260 -8.72 16.33 -6.77
C ARG A 260 -9.12 15.11 -5.94
N ALA A 261 -10.39 15.10 -5.48
CA ALA A 261 -11.05 13.91 -4.95
C ALA A 261 -11.79 13.20 -6.10
N PRO A 262 -11.29 12.06 -6.59
CA PRO A 262 -11.93 11.34 -7.69
C PRO A 262 -13.21 10.63 -7.22
N LYS A 263 -14.15 10.42 -8.14
CA LYS A 263 -15.22 9.44 -7.94
C LYS A 263 -14.68 8.06 -8.30
N ILE A 264 -14.99 7.06 -7.49
CA ILE A 264 -14.66 5.66 -7.79
C ILE A 264 -15.73 5.14 -8.74
N HIS A 265 -15.32 4.72 -9.92
CA HIS A 265 -16.15 4.03 -10.89
C HIS A 265 -15.75 2.55 -10.87
N PHE A 266 -16.71 1.67 -10.62
CA PHE A 266 -16.47 0.24 -10.67
C PHE A 266 -16.63 -0.28 -12.09
N LEU A 267 -15.89 -1.36 -12.36
CA LEU A 267 -15.94 -2.09 -13.63
C LEU A 267 -17.30 -2.74 -13.83
#